data_51c24054c4dd23d1fb8a2ee1a198c228
#
_entry.id   51c24054c4dd23d1fb8a2ee1a198c228
#
_cell.length_a   1.000
_cell.length_b   1.000
_cell.length_c   1.000
_cell.angle_alpha   90.00
_cell.angle_beta   90.00
_cell.angle_gamma   90.00
#
_symmetry.space_group_name_H-M   'P 1'
#
loop_
_entity.id
_entity.type
_entity.pdbx_description
1 polymer ?
#
loop_
_entity_poly.entity_id
_entity_poly.type
_entity_poly.pdbx_seq_one_letter_code
_entity_poly.pdbx_strand_id
1 'polypeptide(L)'
;MYHTYLDNRYNKEQVQKMQAMDSGSETFHDFINADELELVRRMIKNIEFPEKGQTSKYAGASYSDPQGIILKNIFDEKIKKIIGDYELDFFAWQEAINPWKIHADLRWYPEKLPYKVILVPLDVVSDQDSWKETHTIAFKQRDYLESNTNSDHGKKGNSDQSHWKRPADNPGTHDIVKGYSISKEQHEKYFSHMDYDFLEGLEIDNIFKWTPGSCVTWDQNQLHCADNFLANGITTKLSLIFFTNQQA
;
A
#
# COMPACT_ATOMS: atom_id res chain seq x y z
N MET A 1 -11.79 -5.17 33.58
CA MET A 1 -12.03 -3.80 33.08
C MET A 1 -12.13 -3.91 31.57
N TYR A 2 -13.32 -3.92 31.01
CA TYR A 2 -13.54 -3.99 29.56
C TYR A 2 -13.16 -2.64 29.00
N HIS A 3 -12.05 -2.57 28.26
CA HIS A 3 -11.81 -1.43 27.39
C HIS A 3 -12.93 -1.39 26.36
N THR A 4 -13.86 -0.49 26.53
CA THR A 4 -14.74 -0.03 25.48
C THR A 4 -13.86 0.29 24.28
N TYR A 5 -14.03 -0.43 23.18
CA TYR A 5 -13.43 -0.08 21.91
C TYR A 5 -13.93 1.33 21.57
N LEU A 6 -13.08 2.31 21.79
CA LEU A 6 -13.29 3.66 21.34
C LEU A 6 -13.50 3.60 19.81
N ASP A 7 -14.44 4.37 19.34
CA ASP A 7 -14.76 4.52 17.93
C ASP A 7 -13.48 4.94 17.17
N ASN A 8 -12.82 4.00 16.52
CA ASN A 8 -11.59 4.23 15.74
C ASN A 8 -11.96 4.88 14.41
N ARG A 9 -12.49 6.10 14.44
CA ARG A 9 -12.94 6.84 13.27
C ARG A 9 -12.32 8.21 13.25
N TYR A 10 -12.01 8.68 12.06
CA TYR A 10 -11.71 10.07 11.86
C TYR A 10 -12.98 10.91 11.99
N ASN A 11 -12.90 11.99 12.73
CA ASN A 11 -13.98 12.96 12.83
C ASN A 11 -14.06 13.80 11.54
N LYS A 12 -15.18 14.53 11.38
CA LYS A 12 -15.44 15.33 10.17
C LYS A 12 -14.33 16.35 9.85
N GLU A 13 -13.72 16.96 10.87
CA GLU A 13 -12.63 17.93 10.68
C GLU A 13 -11.36 17.24 10.15
N GLN A 14 -11.02 16.07 10.71
CA GLN A 14 -9.90 15.28 10.25
C GLN A 14 -10.10 14.80 8.81
N VAL A 15 -11.30 14.31 8.47
CA VAL A 15 -11.65 13.93 7.09
C VAL A 15 -11.49 15.10 6.14
N GLN A 16 -11.99 16.31 6.49
CA GLN A 16 -11.82 17.50 5.67
C GLN A 16 -10.34 17.89 5.48
N LYS A 17 -9.52 17.74 6.52
CA LYS A 17 -8.07 17.95 6.41
C LYS A 17 -7.41 16.95 5.48
N MET A 18 -7.76 15.66 5.59
CA MET A 18 -7.26 14.64 4.66
C MET A 18 -7.68 14.94 3.21
N GLN A 19 -8.95 15.27 2.97
CA GLN A 19 -9.46 15.64 1.64
C GLN A 19 -8.71 16.84 1.04
N ALA A 20 -8.30 17.80 1.87
CA ALA A 20 -7.53 18.95 1.41
C ALA A 20 -6.07 18.62 1.03
N MET A 21 -5.57 17.47 1.50
CA MET A 21 -4.22 16.98 1.21
C MET A 21 -4.18 15.92 0.09
N ASP A 22 -5.33 15.40 -0.30
CA ASP A 22 -5.42 14.36 -1.31
C ASP A 22 -4.82 14.85 -2.65
N SER A 23 -3.86 14.10 -3.17
CA SER A 23 -3.18 14.44 -4.43
C SER A 23 -3.10 13.28 -5.41
N GLY A 24 -3.56 12.08 -5.00
CA GLY A 24 -3.53 10.87 -5.81
C GLY A 24 -2.19 10.17 -5.82
N SER A 25 -2.03 9.26 -6.79
CA SER A 25 -0.84 8.43 -6.92
C SER A 25 0.13 8.96 -7.97
N GLU A 26 1.42 8.90 -7.68
CA GLU A 26 2.49 9.32 -8.59
C GLU A 26 3.58 8.26 -8.70
N THR A 27 4.23 8.21 -9.87
CA THR A 27 5.33 7.29 -10.17
C THR A 27 6.61 8.07 -10.40
N PHE A 28 7.69 7.64 -9.75
CA PHE A 28 9.02 8.21 -9.89
C PHE A 28 9.99 7.15 -10.40
N HIS A 29 10.50 7.34 -11.61
CA HIS A 29 11.52 6.47 -12.19
C HIS A 29 12.89 6.85 -11.63
N ASP A 30 13.81 5.87 -11.56
CA ASP A 30 15.18 6.09 -11.09
C ASP A 30 15.26 6.79 -9.71
N PHE A 31 14.34 6.41 -8.80
CA PHE A 31 14.21 6.98 -7.46
C PHE A 31 15.47 6.70 -6.61
N ILE A 32 16.02 5.49 -6.74
CA ILE A 32 17.32 5.14 -6.20
C ILE A 32 18.22 4.64 -7.34
N ASN A 33 19.51 4.95 -7.23
CA ASN A 33 20.49 4.51 -8.22
C ASN A 33 20.86 3.03 -8.07
N ALA A 34 21.65 2.49 -8.99
CA ALA A 34 21.99 1.06 -9.02
C ALA A 34 22.77 0.61 -7.78
N ASP A 35 23.67 1.45 -7.26
CA ASP A 35 24.48 1.11 -6.07
C ASP A 35 23.62 1.10 -4.80
N GLU A 36 22.72 2.09 -4.67
CA GLU A 36 21.75 2.17 -3.58
C GLU A 36 20.79 0.94 -3.63
N LEU A 37 20.27 0.61 -4.81
CA LEU A 37 19.40 -0.55 -5.00
C LEU A 37 20.11 -1.85 -4.59
N GLU A 38 21.35 -2.03 -5.02
CA GLU A 38 22.12 -3.24 -4.67
C GLU A 38 22.44 -3.28 -3.16
N LEU A 39 22.72 -2.16 -2.52
CA LEU A 39 22.90 -2.09 -1.08
C LEU A 39 21.61 -2.50 -0.34
N VAL A 40 20.47 -1.94 -0.73
CA VAL A 40 19.16 -2.24 -0.12
C VAL A 40 18.77 -3.70 -0.36
N ARG A 41 19.04 -4.25 -1.55
CA ARG A 41 18.84 -5.68 -1.86
C ARG A 41 19.68 -6.61 -0.98
N ARG A 42 20.93 -6.24 -0.68
CA ARG A 42 21.76 -7.01 0.26
C ARG A 42 21.22 -6.95 1.67
N MET A 43 20.67 -5.81 2.08
CA MET A 43 20.06 -5.67 3.40
C MET A 43 18.85 -6.59 3.54
N ILE A 44 17.91 -6.60 2.58
CA ILE A 44 16.70 -7.43 2.68
C ILE A 44 16.99 -8.94 2.69
N LYS A 45 18.05 -9.39 2.04
CA LYS A 45 18.48 -10.81 2.07
C LYS A 45 18.88 -11.30 3.46
N ASN A 46 19.23 -10.39 4.36
CA ASN A 46 19.62 -10.70 5.74
C ASN A 46 18.49 -10.42 6.74
N ILE A 47 17.29 -10.07 6.27
CA ILE A 47 16.13 -9.83 7.12
C ILE A 47 15.43 -11.17 7.40
N GLU A 48 15.25 -11.47 8.67
CA GLU A 48 14.33 -12.52 9.11
C GLU A 48 12.93 -11.90 9.15
N PHE A 49 12.01 -12.47 8.38
CA PHE A 49 10.62 -12.06 8.40
C PHE A 49 9.87 -12.81 9.51
N PRO A 50 9.67 -12.19 10.67
CA PRO A 50 9.09 -12.87 11.84
C PRO A 50 7.60 -13.15 11.67
N GLU A 51 6.93 -12.37 10.85
CA GLU A 51 5.49 -12.49 10.64
C GLU A 51 5.20 -13.06 9.26
N LYS A 52 4.50 -14.18 9.24
CA LYS A 52 4.01 -14.81 8.03
C LYS A 52 2.52 -14.58 7.93
N GLY A 53 2.13 -13.50 7.24
CA GLY A 53 0.73 -13.27 6.84
C GLY A 53 0.32 -14.18 5.68
N GLN A 54 -0.97 -14.21 5.35
CA GLN A 54 -1.46 -14.97 4.18
C GLN A 54 -1.03 -14.32 2.85
N THR A 55 -0.89 -13.00 2.82
CA THR A 55 -0.57 -12.24 1.62
C THR A 55 0.86 -11.72 1.57
N SER A 56 1.43 -11.41 2.73
CA SER A 56 2.79 -10.86 2.82
C SER A 56 3.45 -11.21 4.15
N LYS A 57 4.78 -11.23 4.11
CA LYS A 57 5.61 -11.21 5.31
C LYS A 57 6.16 -9.81 5.48
N TYR A 58 6.21 -9.33 6.70
CA TYR A 58 6.72 -8.01 7.05
C TYR A 58 7.81 -8.11 8.10
N ALA A 59 8.82 -7.28 7.95
CA ALA A 59 9.77 -6.97 9.01
C ALA A 59 9.81 -5.45 9.17
N GLY A 60 9.16 -4.96 10.22
CA GLY A 60 9.17 -3.54 10.58
C GLY A 60 10.55 -3.13 11.08
N ALA A 61 10.93 -1.89 10.83
CA ALA A 61 12.15 -1.29 11.33
C ALA A 61 11.94 0.20 11.65
N SER A 62 12.86 0.78 12.39
CA SER A 62 12.86 2.18 12.78
C SER A 62 14.14 2.85 12.28
N TYR A 63 14.08 4.15 12.02
CA TYR A 63 15.28 4.94 11.71
C TYR A 63 16.29 5.01 12.87
N SER A 64 15.93 4.59 14.07
CA SER A 64 16.85 4.46 15.20
C SER A 64 17.69 3.16 15.18
N ASP A 65 17.28 2.16 14.40
CA ASP A 65 18.03 0.92 14.27
C ASP A 65 19.24 1.10 13.34
N PRO A 66 20.33 0.34 13.50
CA PRO A 66 21.51 0.46 12.64
C PRO A 66 21.21 0.37 11.15
N GLN A 67 20.31 -0.53 10.74
CA GLN A 67 19.85 -0.62 9.35
C GLN A 67 18.97 0.57 8.97
N GLY A 68 18.11 1.03 9.87
CA GLY A 68 17.26 2.19 9.68
C GLY A 68 18.03 3.47 9.47
N ILE A 69 19.17 3.66 10.13
CA ILE A 69 20.06 4.82 9.91
C ILE A 69 20.57 4.82 8.46
N ILE A 70 20.99 3.67 7.93
CA ILE A 70 21.44 3.54 6.54
C ILE A 70 20.29 3.90 5.59
N LEU A 71 19.11 3.35 5.83
CA LEU A 71 17.92 3.62 5.01
C LEU A 71 17.51 5.10 5.09
N LYS A 72 17.57 5.70 6.28
CA LYS A 72 17.33 7.15 6.42
C LYS A 72 18.26 7.97 5.52
N ASN A 73 19.53 7.66 5.53
CA ASN A 73 20.51 8.37 4.71
C ASN A 73 20.26 8.23 3.20
N ILE A 74 19.68 7.10 2.78
CA ILE A 74 19.35 6.87 1.37
C ILE A 74 18.04 7.58 1.00
N PHE A 75 17.01 7.48 1.84
CA PHE A 75 15.64 7.76 1.46
C PHE A 75 15.09 9.10 1.94
N ASP A 76 15.48 9.62 3.12
CA ASP A 76 14.80 10.74 3.76
C ASP A 76 14.72 12.00 2.85
N GLU A 77 15.85 12.44 2.32
CA GLU A 77 15.89 13.60 1.43
C GLU A 77 15.20 13.36 0.08
N LYS A 78 15.22 12.12 -0.41
CA LYS A 78 14.53 11.76 -1.65
C LYS A 78 13.01 11.77 -1.45
N ILE A 79 12.54 11.25 -0.31
CA ILE A 79 11.13 11.25 0.07
C ILE A 79 10.65 12.70 0.25
N LYS A 80 11.37 13.53 1.00
CA LYS A 80 11.03 14.95 1.16
C LYS A 80 10.92 15.69 -0.17
N LYS A 81 11.79 15.37 -1.12
CA LYS A 81 11.75 15.98 -2.44
C LYS A 81 10.48 15.69 -3.22
N ILE A 82 9.84 14.52 -3.00
CA ILE A 82 8.67 14.10 -3.77
C ILE A 82 7.35 14.37 -3.05
N ILE A 83 7.32 14.30 -1.72
CA ILE A 83 6.07 14.50 -0.94
C ILE A 83 6.11 15.72 -0.02
N GLY A 84 7.21 16.45 0.07
CA GLY A 84 7.41 17.55 1.03
C GLY A 84 7.78 17.04 2.42
N ASP A 85 7.66 17.92 3.41
CA ASP A 85 7.95 17.58 4.80
C ASP A 85 6.95 16.57 5.35
N TYR A 86 7.43 15.59 6.09
CA TYR A 86 6.64 14.50 6.63
C TYR A 86 7.18 14.02 7.98
N GLU A 87 6.33 13.37 8.76
CA GLU A 87 6.73 12.56 9.90
C GLU A 87 6.69 11.09 9.50
N LEU A 88 7.80 10.35 9.66
CA LEU A 88 7.79 8.91 9.44
C LEU A 88 6.99 8.23 10.55
N ASP A 89 5.94 7.48 10.19
CA ASP A 89 5.22 6.62 11.12
C ASP A 89 6.02 5.33 11.34
N PHE A 90 6.24 4.59 10.27
CA PHE A 90 7.11 3.43 10.27
C PHE A 90 7.49 3.08 8.82
N PHE A 91 8.48 2.22 8.67
CA PHE A 91 8.73 1.53 7.42
C PHE A 91 8.88 0.03 7.63
N ALA A 92 8.68 -0.72 6.57
CA ALA A 92 8.81 -2.17 6.61
C ALA A 92 9.41 -2.72 5.32
N TRP A 93 10.22 -3.75 5.50
CA TRP A 93 10.54 -4.70 4.45
C TRP A 93 9.32 -5.56 4.20
N GLN A 94 8.95 -5.74 2.95
CA GLN A 94 7.79 -6.54 2.56
C GLN A 94 8.18 -7.60 1.55
N GLU A 95 7.75 -8.82 1.83
CA GLU A 95 7.75 -9.94 0.90
C GLU A 95 6.30 -10.33 0.60
N ALA A 96 5.75 -9.85 -0.52
CA ALA A 96 4.40 -10.20 -0.94
C ALA A 96 4.40 -11.56 -1.64
N ILE A 97 3.60 -12.49 -1.13
CA ILE A 97 3.50 -13.89 -1.58
C ILE A 97 2.14 -14.23 -2.19
N ASN A 98 1.13 -13.40 -1.96
CA ASN A 98 -0.17 -13.46 -2.62
C ASN A 98 -0.63 -12.05 -2.97
N PRO A 99 -1.42 -11.88 -4.06
CA PRO A 99 -1.91 -10.56 -4.43
C PRO A 99 -2.88 -10.00 -3.38
N TRP A 100 -2.61 -8.78 -2.95
CA TRP A 100 -3.53 -8.04 -2.09
C TRP A 100 -4.75 -7.60 -2.89
N LYS A 101 -5.93 -7.82 -2.31
CA LYS A 101 -7.19 -7.27 -2.81
C LYS A 101 -7.26 -5.77 -2.55
N ILE A 102 -8.32 -5.13 -3.01
CA ILE A 102 -8.56 -3.69 -2.89
C ILE A 102 -8.67 -3.31 -1.41
N HIS A 103 -7.86 -2.34 -0.98
CA HIS A 103 -7.80 -1.80 0.39
C HIS A 103 -7.25 -0.38 0.39
N ALA A 104 -7.36 0.28 1.53
CA ALA A 104 -6.61 1.47 1.88
C ALA A 104 -5.66 1.16 3.04
N ASP A 105 -4.57 1.91 3.13
CA ASP A 105 -3.53 1.72 4.14
C ASP A 105 -3.76 2.55 5.42
N LEU A 106 -4.96 3.07 5.60
CA LEU A 106 -5.28 3.92 6.73
C LEU A 106 -5.09 3.21 8.06
N ARG A 107 -4.35 3.89 8.93
CA ARG A 107 -4.27 3.58 10.35
C ARG A 107 -4.86 4.74 11.13
N TRP A 108 -5.71 4.42 12.09
CA TRP A 108 -6.28 5.44 12.94
C TRP A 108 -5.32 5.83 14.06
N TYR A 109 -4.97 7.10 14.08
CA TYR A 109 -4.26 7.76 15.17
C TYR A 109 -5.02 9.03 15.55
N PRO A 110 -5.41 9.20 16.84
CA PRO A 110 -6.25 10.34 17.23
C PRO A 110 -5.58 11.70 17.01
N GLU A 111 -4.25 11.74 17.05
CA GLU A 111 -3.47 13.00 17.04
C GLU A 111 -2.66 13.21 15.76
N LYS A 112 -2.69 12.25 14.84
CA LYS A 112 -1.90 12.32 13.61
C LYS A 112 -2.82 12.17 12.40
N LEU A 113 -2.49 12.89 11.34
CA LEU A 113 -3.15 12.73 10.06
C LEU A 113 -2.29 11.84 9.16
N PRO A 114 -2.82 10.73 8.66
CA PRO A 114 -2.13 9.91 7.67
C PRO A 114 -1.87 10.74 6.43
N TYR A 115 -0.71 10.51 5.80
CA TYR A 115 -0.31 11.28 4.64
C TYR A 115 -0.07 10.36 3.45
N LYS A 116 1.17 10.02 3.17
CA LYS A 116 1.53 9.22 2.00
C LYS A 116 2.05 7.84 2.40
N VAL A 117 1.82 6.89 1.51
CA VAL A 117 2.61 5.66 1.40
C VAL A 117 3.63 5.83 0.30
N ILE A 118 4.83 5.35 0.54
CA ILE A 118 5.90 5.27 -0.44
C ILE A 118 6.32 3.82 -0.58
N LEU A 119 6.16 3.25 -1.75
CA LEU A 119 6.57 1.89 -2.06
C LEU A 119 7.73 1.91 -3.04
N VAL A 120 8.82 1.25 -2.66
CA VAL A 120 10.02 1.10 -3.49
C VAL A 120 10.17 -0.38 -3.85
N PRO A 121 9.88 -0.78 -5.10
CA PRO A 121 10.16 -2.12 -5.59
C PRO A 121 11.66 -2.42 -5.52
N LEU A 122 12.01 -3.57 -4.96
CA LEU A 122 13.40 -4.01 -4.85
C LEU A 122 13.71 -5.18 -5.79
N ASP A 123 12.80 -6.16 -5.83
CA ASP A 123 12.98 -7.34 -6.68
C ASP A 123 11.67 -8.04 -6.98
N VAL A 124 11.69 -8.90 -7.99
CA VAL A 124 10.61 -9.79 -8.39
C VAL A 124 11.20 -11.19 -8.56
N VAL A 125 10.64 -12.16 -7.85
CA VAL A 125 11.09 -13.56 -7.90
C VAL A 125 10.10 -14.37 -8.71
N SER A 126 10.61 -15.20 -9.62
CA SER A 126 9.82 -16.11 -10.44
C SER A 126 10.51 -17.48 -10.47
N ASP A 127 9.71 -18.53 -10.48
CA ASP A 127 10.17 -19.92 -10.70
C ASP A 127 10.23 -20.27 -12.20
N GLN A 128 9.87 -19.32 -13.06
CA GLN A 128 9.82 -19.49 -14.52
C GLN A 128 10.88 -18.62 -15.20
N ASP A 129 11.48 -19.14 -16.27
CA ASP A 129 12.45 -18.40 -17.07
C ASP A 129 11.83 -17.17 -17.77
N SER A 130 10.51 -17.19 -17.99
CA SER A 130 9.75 -16.08 -18.54
C SER A 130 8.60 -15.72 -17.63
N TRP A 131 8.62 -14.53 -17.04
CA TRP A 131 7.52 -13.96 -16.27
C TRP A 131 6.98 -12.71 -16.95
N LYS A 132 5.71 -12.42 -16.72
CA LYS A 132 5.08 -11.20 -17.19
C LYS A 132 5.32 -10.05 -16.23
N GLU A 133 5.06 -8.84 -16.70
CA GLU A 133 5.08 -7.64 -15.86
C GLU A 133 4.10 -7.76 -14.71
N THR A 134 4.43 -7.13 -13.59
CA THR A 134 3.55 -7.01 -12.43
C THR A 134 3.34 -5.57 -12.04
N HIS A 135 2.19 -5.30 -11.41
CA HIS A 135 1.72 -3.94 -11.15
C HIS A 135 1.17 -3.78 -9.73
N THR A 136 1.12 -2.55 -9.28
CA THR A 136 0.21 -2.06 -8.25
C THR A 136 -0.78 -1.12 -8.93
N ILE A 137 -2.06 -1.24 -8.60
CA ILE A 137 -3.12 -0.46 -9.20
C ILE A 137 -3.73 0.44 -8.11
N ALA A 138 -3.75 1.74 -8.34
CA ALA A 138 -4.42 2.72 -7.50
C ALA A 138 -5.72 3.17 -8.16
N PHE A 139 -6.75 3.41 -7.34
CA PHE A 139 -8.06 3.88 -7.76
C PHE A 139 -8.26 5.33 -7.34
N LYS A 140 -9.17 6.05 -8.00
CA LYS A 140 -9.54 7.41 -7.60
C LYS A 140 -10.31 7.45 -6.27
N GLN A 141 -10.96 6.37 -5.91
CA GLN A 141 -11.77 6.21 -4.71
C GLN A 141 -10.90 6.15 -3.45
N ARG A 142 -11.44 6.70 -2.36
CA ARG A 142 -10.78 6.80 -1.05
C ARG A 142 -11.68 6.28 0.06
N ASP A 143 -11.06 5.75 1.11
CA ASP A 143 -11.72 5.38 2.36
C ASP A 143 -11.19 6.27 3.48
N TYR A 144 -12.08 6.96 4.19
CA TYR A 144 -11.71 7.86 5.28
C TYR A 144 -12.00 7.26 6.67
N LEU A 145 -12.25 5.95 6.76
CA LEU A 145 -12.60 5.28 8.02
C LEU A 145 -13.74 5.97 8.77
N GLU A 146 -14.71 6.51 8.07
CA GLU A 146 -15.91 7.09 8.69
C GLU A 146 -16.85 6.02 9.27
N SER A 147 -16.61 4.77 8.94
CA SER A 147 -17.36 3.63 9.48
C SER A 147 -16.42 2.52 9.94
N ASN A 148 -16.78 1.83 11.03
CA ASN A 148 -16.02 0.68 11.58
C ASN A 148 -16.02 -0.57 10.67
N THR A 149 -16.47 -0.46 9.43
CA THR A 149 -16.75 -1.61 8.59
C THR A 149 -15.53 -2.19 7.89
N ASN A 150 -14.42 -1.44 7.82
CA ASN A 150 -13.15 -1.90 7.24
C ASN A 150 -12.03 -2.10 8.27
N SER A 151 -12.27 -1.85 9.55
CA SER A 151 -11.25 -1.87 10.60
C SER A 151 -10.83 -3.28 11.07
N ASP A 152 -11.15 -4.33 10.35
CA ASP A 152 -10.63 -5.67 10.66
C ASP A 152 -9.14 -5.85 10.32
N HIS A 153 -8.47 -4.82 9.77
CA HIS A 153 -7.02 -4.79 9.62
C HIS A 153 -6.23 -4.87 10.94
N GLY A 154 -6.88 -4.61 12.07
CA GLY A 154 -6.23 -4.62 13.40
C GLY A 154 -6.53 -5.83 14.27
N LYS A 155 -7.41 -6.72 13.88
CA LYS A 155 -7.65 -7.94 14.66
C LYS A 155 -6.62 -9.00 14.30
N LYS A 156 -5.74 -9.25 15.26
CA LYS A 156 -4.72 -10.28 15.26
C LYS A 156 -5.09 -11.49 14.39
N GLY A 157 -4.37 -11.68 13.31
CA GLY A 157 -4.13 -12.98 12.70
C GLY A 157 -5.16 -13.50 11.71
N ASN A 158 -6.21 -12.76 11.38
CA ASN A 158 -7.13 -13.17 10.32
C ASN A 158 -6.93 -12.30 9.07
N SER A 159 -5.94 -12.66 8.29
CA SER A 159 -5.75 -12.21 6.91
C SER A 159 -6.74 -12.90 5.94
N ASP A 160 -7.83 -13.44 6.46
CA ASP A 160 -8.89 -14.01 5.61
C ASP A 160 -9.61 -12.86 4.91
N GLN A 161 -9.27 -12.69 3.65
CA GLN A 161 -9.87 -11.67 2.75
C GLN A 161 -11.36 -11.95 2.45
N SER A 162 -11.93 -13.02 3.00
CA SER A 162 -13.35 -13.38 2.83
C SER A 162 -14.31 -12.36 3.47
N HIS A 163 -13.82 -11.52 4.38
CA HIS A 163 -14.62 -10.50 5.06
C HIS A 163 -14.53 -9.10 4.45
N TRP A 164 -13.79 -8.94 3.36
CA TRP A 164 -13.67 -7.65 2.70
C TRP A 164 -14.97 -7.30 2.00
N LYS A 165 -15.52 -6.15 2.35
CA LYS A 165 -16.70 -5.60 1.65
C LYS A 165 -16.27 -5.03 0.32
N ARG A 166 -17.17 -5.07 -0.67
CA ARG A 166 -16.98 -4.34 -1.91
C ARG A 166 -16.88 -2.84 -1.59
N PRO A 167 -15.98 -2.10 -2.23
CA PRO A 167 -15.88 -0.64 -2.01
C PRO A 167 -17.21 0.09 -2.17
N ALA A 168 -18.03 -0.31 -3.14
CA ALA A 168 -19.36 0.28 -3.37
C ALA A 168 -20.34 0.07 -2.21
N ASP A 169 -20.15 -0.97 -1.39
CA ASP A 169 -21.00 -1.25 -0.22
C ASP A 169 -20.44 -0.65 1.08
N ASN A 170 -19.28 0.00 1.02
CA ASN A 170 -18.66 0.59 2.18
C ASN A 170 -19.01 2.08 2.30
N PRO A 171 -19.76 2.48 3.35
CA PRO A 171 -20.16 3.88 3.53
C PRO A 171 -18.99 4.84 3.78
N GLY A 172 -17.79 4.34 4.14
CA GLY A 172 -16.56 5.13 4.27
C GLY A 172 -15.83 5.37 2.96
N THR A 173 -16.25 4.71 1.88
CA THR A 173 -15.64 4.90 0.56
C THR A 173 -16.31 6.07 -0.17
N HIS A 174 -15.49 7.03 -0.57
CA HIS A 174 -15.92 8.24 -1.27
C HIS A 174 -15.65 8.13 -2.78
N ASP A 175 -16.29 9.01 -3.55
CA ASP A 175 -16.12 9.18 -5.00
C ASP A 175 -16.50 7.93 -5.82
N ILE A 176 -17.39 7.09 -5.28
CA ILE A 176 -17.93 5.94 -5.99
C ILE A 176 -18.66 6.38 -7.25
N VAL A 177 -18.23 5.84 -8.40
CA VAL A 177 -18.91 6.09 -9.69
C VAL A 177 -20.05 5.08 -9.90
N LYS A 178 -20.98 5.41 -10.79
CA LYS A 178 -22.12 4.53 -11.08
C LYS A 178 -21.69 3.38 -12.00
N GLY A 179 -21.85 2.13 -11.54
CA GLY A 179 -21.60 0.92 -12.32
C GLY A 179 -20.10 0.62 -12.49
N TYR A 180 -19.73 0.11 -13.65
CA TYR A 180 -18.36 -0.37 -13.92
C TYR A 180 -17.64 0.53 -14.92
N SER A 181 -16.55 1.17 -14.48
CA SER A 181 -15.60 1.88 -15.36
C SER A 181 -14.49 0.95 -15.85
N ILE A 182 -14.24 -0.15 -15.13
CA ILE A 182 -13.20 -1.13 -15.44
C ILE A 182 -13.80 -2.22 -16.31
N SER A 183 -13.21 -2.47 -17.48
CA SER A 183 -13.70 -3.48 -18.40
C SER A 183 -13.40 -4.91 -17.93
N LYS A 184 -14.11 -5.89 -18.49
CA LYS A 184 -13.82 -7.31 -18.24
C LYS A 184 -12.42 -7.70 -18.70
N GLU A 185 -11.91 -7.11 -19.78
CA GLU A 185 -10.55 -7.33 -20.27
C GLU A 185 -9.52 -6.84 -19.26
N GLN A 186 -9.73 -5.65 -18.65
CA GLN A 186 -8.89 -5.14 -17.57
C GLN A 186 -8.97 -6.01 -16.33
N HIS A 187 -10.17 -6.53 -16.00
CA HIS A 187 -10.34 -7.48 -14.91
C HIS A 187 -9.53 -8.76 -15.14
N GLU A 188 -9.66 -9.38 -16.30
CA GLU A 188 -8.89 -10.58 -16.66
C GLU A 188 -7.38 -10.34 -16.59
N LYS A 189 -6.93 -9.16 -17.03
CA LYS A 189 -5.52 -8.81 -17.08
C LYS A 189 -4.91 -8.53 -15.71
N TYR A 190 -5.62 -7.79 -14.86
CA TYR A 190 -5.03 -7.27 -13.62
C TYR A 190 -5.68 -7.81 -12.34
N PHE A 191 -6.95 -8.16 -12.39
CA PHE A 191 -7.77 -8.38 -11.19
C PHE A 191 -8.34 -9.80 -11.10
N SER A 192 -7.84 -10.75 -11.88
CA SER A 192 -8.39 -12.12 -11.95
C SER A 192 -8.26 -12.93 -10.64
N HIS A 193 -7.62 -12.38 -9.60
CA HIS A 193 -7.57 -12.93 -8.25
C HIS A 193 -8.75 -12.52 -7.35
N MET A 194 -9.68 -11.71 -7.85
CA MET A 194 -10.88 -11.28 -7.15
C MET A 194 -12.09 -11.27 -8.08
N ASP A 195 -13.30 -11.30 -7.49
CA ASP A 195 -14.53 -11.25 -8.28
C ASP A 195 -14.70 -9.89 -8.97
N TYR A 196 -15.28 -9.89 -10.17
CA TYR A 196 -15.50 -8.67 -10.94
C TYR A 196 -16.37 -7.65 -10.21
N ASP A 197 -17.30 -8.11 -9.38
CA ASP A 197 -18.20 -7.26 -8.59
C ASP A 197 -17.46 -6.37 -7.58
N PHE A 198 -16.24 -6.72 -7.18
CA PHE A 198 -15.39 -5.86 -6.34
C PHE A 198 -14.93 -4.58 -7.04
N LEU A 199 -15.01 -4.55 -8.36
CA LEU A 199 -14.62 -3.40 -9.18
C LEU A 199 -15.78 -2.43 -9.46
N GLU A 200 -16.99 -2.76 -9.02
CA GLU A 200 -18.12 -1.84 -9.14
C GLU A 200 -17.87 -0.55 -8.38
N GLY A 201 -18.12 0.57 -9.05
CA GLY A 201 -17.95 1.89 -8.46
C GLY A 201 -16.53 2.43 -8.49
N LEU A 202 -15.54 1.66 -8.97
CA LEU A 202 -14.14 2.06 -9.00
C LEU A 202 -13.71 2.57 -10.36
N GLU A 203 -12.80 3.54 -10.35
CA GLU A 203 -12.10 4.08 -11.51
C GLU A 203 -10.59 4.04 -11.26
N ILE A 204 -9.84 3.50 -12.22
CA ILE A 204 -8.38 3.43 -12.11
C ILE A 204 -7.80 4.84 -12.18
N ASP A 205 -6.96 5.18 -11.21
CA ASP A 205 -6.13 6.38 -11.19
C ASP A 205 -4.79 6.10 -11.86
N ASN A 206 -4.10 5.04 -11.42
CA ASN A 206 -2.78 4.69 -11.93
C ASN A 206 -2.56 3.17 -11.96
N ILE A 207 -1.84 2.70 -12.97
CA ILE A 207 -1.33 1.33 -13.07
C ILE A 207 0.19 1.41 -13.02
N PHE A 208 0.74 1.15 -11.87
CA PHE A 208 2.15 1.26 -11.60
C PHE A 208 2.88 -0.05 -11.89
N LYS A 209 3.76 -0.05 -12.89
CA LYS A 209 4.63 -1.19 -13.20
C LYS A 209 5.74 -1.30 -12.17
N TRP A 210 5.92 -2.49 -11.60
CA TRP A 210 7.01 -2.77 -10.67
C TRP A 210 8.35 -2.81 -11.39
N THR A 211 9.08 -1.71 -11.27
CA THR A 211 10.45 -1.58 -11.79
C THR A 211 11.37 -1.40 -10.58
N PRO A 212 12.30 -2.33 -10.30
CA PRO A 212 13.25 -2.17 -9.20
C PRO A 212 14.00 -0.84 -9.25
N GLY A 213 14.07 -0.15 -8.13
CA GLY A 213 14.69 1.17 -8.01
C GLY A 213 13.78 2.35 -8.36
N SER A 214 12.57 2.10 -8.88
CA SER A 214 11.52 3.12 -8.99
C SER A 214 10.81 3.32 -7.65
N CYS A 215 9.88 4.27 -7.61
CA CYS A 215 9.02 4.54 -6.47
C CYS A 215 7.61 4.85 -6.94
N VAL A 216 6.63 4.43 -6.19
CA VAL A 216 5.25 4.92 -6.31
C VAL A 216 4.79 5.47 -4.97
N THR A 217 4.03 6.55 -5.01
CA THR A 217 3.36 7.12 -3.84
C THR A 217 1.86 7.16 -4.07
N TRP A 218 1.10 7.03 -2.99
CA TRP A 218 -0.34 7.28 -2.95
C TRP A 218 -0.76 7.80 -1.58
N ASP A 219 -1.94 8.41 -1.50
CA ASP A 219 -2.52 8.81 -0.23
C ASP A 219 -2.88 7.56 0.59
N GLN A 220 -2.61 7.54 1.91
CA GLN A 220 -2.91 6.36 2.72
C GLN A 220 -4.40 5.95 2.67
N ASN A 221 -5.29 6.91 2.42
CA ASN A 221 -6.73 6.69 2.24
C ASN A 221 -7.12 6.24 0.83
N GLN A 222 -6.20 6.27 -0.14
CA GLN A 222 -6.47 5.88 -1.52
C GLN A 222 -6.60 4.39 -1.66
N LEU A 223 -7.69 3.92 -2.28
CA LEU A 223 -7.87 2.49 -2.56
C LEU A 223 -6.86 2.02 -3.58
N HIS A 224 -6.27 0.87 -3.31
CA HIS A 224 -5.30 0.24 -4.21
C HIS A 224 -5.27 -1.28 -4.04
N CYS A 225 -4.62 -1.97 -4.97
CA CYS A 225 -4.41 -3.42 -4.90
C CYS A 225 -3.16 -3.85 -5.69
N ALA A 226 -2.74 -5.10 -5.51
CA ALA A 226 -1.81 -5.75 -6.42
C ALA A 226 -2.55 -6.30 -7.64
N ASP A 227 -1.86 -6.45 -8.77
CA ASP A 227 -2.34 -7.32 -9.85
C ASP A 227 -2.23 -8.80 -9.47
N ASN A 228 -2.78 -9.68 -10.30
CA ASN A 228 -2.60 -11.12 -10.13
C ASN A 228 -1.21 -11.57 -10.57
N PHE A 229 -0.18 -11.18 -9.84
CA PHE A 229 1.20 -11.50 -10.16
C PHE A 229 1.50 -13.00 -10.19
N LEU A 230 0.75 -13.82 -9.43
CA LEU A 230 0.89 -15.29 -9.46
C LEU A 230 0.49 -15.84 -10.84
N ALA A 231 -0.61 -15.34 -11.42
CA ALA A 231 -1.01 -15.71 -12.78
C ALA A 231 0.00 -15.21 -13.84
N ASN A 232 0.83 -14.24 -13.49
CA ASN A 232 1.90 -13.71 -14.31
C ASN A 232 3.23 -14.51 -14.19
N GLY A 233 3.25 -15.60 -13.40
CA GLY A 233 4.42 -16.44 -13.19
C GLY A 233 5.39 -15.91 -12.12
N ILE A 234 4.95 -14.95 -11.31
CA ILE A 234 5.75 -14.36 -10.24
C ILE A 234 5.34 -15.00 -8.92
N THR A 235 6.31 -15.47 -8.14
CA THR A 235 6.07 -16.11 -6.85
C THR A 235 6.18 -15.14 -5.69
N THR A 236 7.01 -14.10 -5.82
CA THR A 236 7.26 -13.14 -4.75
C THR A 236 7.62 -11.77 -5.30
N LYS A 237 7.13 -10.73 -4.61
CA LYS A 237 7.52 -9.33 -4.84
C LYS A 237 8.19 -8.80 -3.58
N LEU A 238 9.40 -8.25 -3.71
CA LEU A 238 10.16 -7.66 -2.61
C LEU A 238 10.12 -6.14 -2.70
N SER A 239 9.77 -5.48 -1.61
CA SER A 239 9.72 -4.01 -1.53
C SER A 239 10.16 -3.48 -0.18
N LEU A 240 10.45 -2.20 -0.16
CA LEU A 240 10.51 -1.37 1.04
C LEU A 240 9.30 -0.43 0.98
N ILE A 241 8.54 -0.35 2.07
CA ILE A 241 7.35 0.49 2.15
C ILE A 241 7.46 1.43 3.35
N PHE A 242 7.16 2.72 3.13
CA PHE A 242 7.14 3.75 4.16
C PHE A 242 5.73 4.29 4.33
N PHE A 243 5.34 4.47 5.58
CA PHE A 243 4.09 5.10 5.96
C PHE A 243 4.41 6.42 6.66
N THR A 244 3.76 7.49 6.23
CA THR A 244 4.07 8.83 6.71
C THR A 244 2.82 9.52 7.26
N ASN A 245 3.03 10.42 8.20
CA ASN A 245 2.00 11.33 8.70
C ASN A 245 2.31 12.74 8.21
N GLN A 246 1.29 13.58 8.16
CA GLN A 246 1.47 15.01 7.95
C GLN A 246 2.32 15.58 9.08
N GLN A 247 3.31 16.37 8.75
CA GLN A 247 4.04 17.15 9.74
C GLN A 247 3.10 18.25 10.29
N ALA A 248 3.06 18.37 11.61
CA ALA A 248 2.23 19.35 12.32
C ALA A 248 2.72 20.79 12.14
#